data_2b813067a5ad055c8e9aed2787576481
#
_entry.id   2b813067a5ad055c8e9aed2787576481
#
_cell.length_a   1.000
_cell.length_b   1.000
_cell.length_c   1.000
_cell.angle_alpha   90.00
_cell.angle_beta   90.00
_cell.angle_gamma   90.00
#
_symmetry.space_group_name_H-M   'P 1'
#
loop_
_entity.id
_entity.type
_entity.pdbx_description
1 polymer ?
#
loop_
_entity_poly.entity_id
_entity_poly.type
_entity_poly.pdbx_seq_one_letter_code
_entity_poly.pdbx_strand_id
1 'polypeptide(L)'
;MGEDRAITIDDVARLAGVSRATAGRVVGNYGSVSEKAKERVLEAVRQLDYQPNLIARGLRSQSTKTIAVVIGSIRNTYSTALVYAVEKEAQKKGYNVLICTTHEDIEKELKHLKDLNSKKVDGVILMSAYRADGSMDEKYREFYIGKLPIVFVDRNIPGINRDVIQSENFDASYKATQYLLNMGHKKIGIIATSNFSTVQERIKGYRAALTDAKVKFDEALIASVDELSDKMSRKVCHNFLKEHSDVTALYILNNSLCSGVLLDLKERHMKIPQDISLLVWDDEEYNELLDITTIEQPITEIGKQANRRLFELIGEPEETIDYECKKLNPELIIRKSCTVPNQSK
;
A
#
# COMPACT_ATOMS: atom_id res chain seq x y z
N MET A 1 3.41 39.27 33.45
CA MET A 1 3.16 38.25 32.45
C MET A 1 4.54 37.76 32.03
N GLY A 2 4.97 36.60 32.60
CA GLY A 2 6.27 36.00 32.29
C GLY A 2 6.15 35.32 30.92
N GLU A 3 7.10 35.60 30.03
CA GLU A 3 7.27 34.87 28.77
C GLU A 3 7.43 33.38 29.07
N ASP A 4 6.58 32.57 28.48
CA ASP A 4 6.61 31.10 28.55
C ASP A 4 7.83 30.60 27.73
N ARG A 5 9.02 30.78 28.32
CA ARG A 5 10.27 30.33 27.70
C ARG A 5 10.33 28.82 27.73
N ALA A 6 10.38 28.19 26.55
CA ALA A 6 10.57 26.76 26.44
C ALA A 6 11.83 26.29 27.22
N ILE A 7 11.65 25.31 28.09
CA ILE A 7 12.73 24.70 28.86
C ILE A 7 13.73 24.02 27.92
N THR A 8 15.01 24.29 28.17
CA THR A 8 16.12 23.85 27.33
C THR A 8 17.00 22.81 28.05
N ILE A 9 17.84 22.12 27.31
CA ILE A 9 18.84 21.19 27.87
C ILE A 9 19.83 21.94 28.80
N ASP A 10 20.04 23.24 28.61
CA ASP A 10 20.89 24.08 29.48
C ASP A 10 20.25 24.31 30.85
N ASP A 11 18.93 24.40 30.91
CA ASP A 11 18.21 24.51 32.18
C ASP A 11 18.28 23.19 32.97
N VAL A 12 18.15 22.03 32.25
CA VAL A 12 18.37 20.68 32.84
C VAL A 12 19.79 20.57 33.39
N ALA A 13 20.80 20.96 32.61
CA ALA A 13 22.20 20.85 32.99
C ALA A 13 22.48 21.72 34.25
N ARG A 14 21.93 22.93 34.29
CA ARG A 14 22.04 23.87 35.42
C ARG A 14 21.41 23.29 36.68
N LEU A 15 20.19 22.78 36.61
CA LEU A 15 19.50 22.16 37.73
C LEU A 15 20.19 20.90 38.24
N ALA A 16 20.67 20.05 37.33
CA ALA A 16 21.40 18.83 37.67
C ALA A 16 22.84 19.07 38.15
N GLY A 17 23.38 20.29 38.05
CA GLY A 17 24.77 20.61 38.41
C GLY A 17 25.79 19.83 37.56
N VAL A 18 25.55 19.71 36.25
CA VAL A 18 26.42 19.04 35.30
C VAL A 18 26.67 19.91 34.06
N SER A 19 27.66 19.53 33.23
CA SER A 19 27.85 20.20 31.96
C SER A 19 26.69 19.89 30.97
N ARG A 20 26.42 20.83 30.03
CA ARG A 20 25.48 20.62 28.94
C ARG A 20 25.76 19.32 28.17
N ALA A 21 27.05 19.00 27.98
CA ALA A 21 27.46 17.75 27.30
C ALA A 21 27.06 16.50 28.10
N THR A 22 27.20 16.55 29.45
CA THR A 22 26.80 15.45 30.33
C THR A 22 25.27 15.28 30.34
N ALA A 23 24.52 16.38 30.49
CA ALA A 23 23.05 16.37 30.41
C ALA A 23 22.59 15.81 29.04
N GLY A 24 23.21 16.25 27.95
CA GLY A 24 22.90 15.77 26.60
C GLY A 24 23.18 14.29 26.40
N ARG A 25 24.24 13.74 27.00
CA ARG A 25 24.55 12.30 26.98
C ARG A 25 23.49 11.48 27.71
N VAL A 26 23.10 11.91 28.89
CA VAL A 26 22.07 11.21 29.69
C VAL A 26 20.71 11.23 28.99
N VAL A 27 20.24 12.40 28.58
CA VAL A 27 18.96 12.57 27.89
C VAL A 27 18.94 11.86 26.53
N GLY A 28 20.06 11.86 25.81
CA GLY A 28 20.24 11.18 24.53
C GLY A 28 20.50 9.68 24.64
N ASN A 29 20.76 9.17 25.84
CA ASN A 29 21.15 7.77 26.13
C ASN A 29 22.37 7.30 25.32
N TYR A 30 23.43 8.13 25.26
CA TYR A 30 24.70 7.79 24.58
C TYR A 30 25.93 8.14 25.41
N GLY A 31 27.00 7.40 25.21
CA GLY A 31 28.26 7.58 25.90
C GLY A 31 28.20 7.15 27.38
N SER A 32 29.37 7.11 28.04
CA SER A 32 29.49 6.74 29.45
C SER A 32 29.30 7.99 30.35
N VAL A 33 28.44 7.85 31.34
CA VAL A 33 28.20 8.87 32.39
C VAL A 33 28.11 8.13 33.71
N SER A 34 28.64 8.71 34.81
CA SER A 34 28.54 8.07 36.13
C SER A 34 27.08 7.98 36.59
N GLU A 35 26.70 6.90 37.27
CA GLU A 35 25.32 6.71 37.77
C GLU A 35 24.80 7.89 38.59
N LYS A 36 25.65 8.49 39.47
CA LYS A 36 25.32 9.66 40.24
C LYS A 36 24.96 10.90 39.39
N ALA A 37 25.65 11.10 38.25
CA ALA A 37 25.33 12.19 37.35
C ALA A 37 24.05 11.89 36.54
N LYS A 38 23.84 10.61 36.16
CA LYS A 38 22.63 10.16 35.45
C LYS A 38 21.39 10.35 36.29
N GLU A 39 21.40 9.95 37.56
CA GLU A 39 20.29 10.14 38.49
C GLU A 39 19.91 11.63 38.64
N ARG A 40 20.90 12.52 38.85
CA ARG A 40 20.65 13.97 38.98
C ARG A 40 20.03 14.58 37.70
N VAL A 41 20.51 14.15 36.53
CA VAL A 41 19.95 14.64 35.27
C VAL A 41 18.53 14.15 35.06
N LEU A 42 18.23 12.87 35.33
CA LEU A 42 16.89 12.31 35.22
C LEU A 42 15.92 12.99 36.21
N GLU A 43 16.39 13.32 37.40
CA GLU A 43 15.58 14.05 38.36
C GLU A 43 15.30 15.47 37.88
N ALA A 44 16.30 16.20 37.35
CA ALA A 44 16.11 17.53 36.78
C ALA A 44 15.17 17.50 35.55
N VAL A 45 15.23 16.49 34.74
CA VAL A 45 14.29 16.28 33.61
C VAL A 45 12.85 16.17 34.11
N ARG A 46 12.62 15.37 35.18
CA ARG A 46 11.28 15.20 35.77
C ARG A 46 10.79 16.52 36.42
N GLN A 47 11.62 17.20 37.17
CA GLN A 47 11.25 18.44 37.86
C GLN A 47 10.91 19.59 36.91
N LEU A 48 11.59 19.66 35.77
CA LEU A 48 11.39 20.68 34.75
C LEU A 48 10.36 20.27 33.68
N ASP A 49 9.82 19.08 33.75
CA ASP A 49 9.01 18.49 32.66
C ASP A 49 9.68 18.67 31.28
N TYR A 50 11.01 18.49 31.27
CA TYR A 50 11.79 18.72 30.07
C TYR A 50 11.54 17.63 29.05
N GLN A 51 11.02 18.00 27.89
CA GLN A 51 10.86 17.13 26.73
C GLN A 51 12.01 17.36 25.75
N PRO A 52 12.81 16.32 25.43
CA PRO A 52 13.87 16.45 24.44
C PRO A 52 13.32 16.88 23.08
N ASN A 53 13.90 17.93 22.50
CA ASN A 53 13.56 18.33 21.15
C ASN A 53 14.04 17.27 20.16
N LEU A 54 13.13 16.47 19.65
CA LEU A 54 13.40 15.38 18.69
C LEU A 54 14.02 15.89 17.41
N ILE A 55 13.71 17.13 16.98
CA ILE A 55 14.29 17.76 15.79
C ILE A 55 15.79 18.03 16.02
N ALA A 56 16.14 18.59 17.19
CA ALA A 56 17.54 18.85 17.53
C ALA A 56 18.34 17.54 17.72
N ARG A 57 17.68 16.48 18.18
CA ARG A 57 18.28 15.13 18.28
C ARG A 57 18.50 14.52 16.89
N GLY A 58 17.52 14.61 15.99
CA GLY A 58 17.60 14.10 14.62
C GLY A 58 18.73 14.75 13.81
N LEU A 59 18.97 16.05 14.01
CA LEU A 59 20.09 16.78 13.39
C LEU A 59 21.48 16.25 13.81
N ARG A 60 21.61 15.68 15.01
CA ARG A 60 22.86 15.09 15.50
C ARG A 60 23.04 13.64 15.12
N SER A 61 21.96 12.85 15.14
CA SER A 61 21.99 11.41 14.87
C SER A 61 21.88 11.07 13.38
N GLN A 62 21.69 12.04 12.50
CA GLN A 62 21.37 11.88 11.08
C GLN A 62 20.15 10.96 10.82
N SER A 63 19.32 10.73 11.85
CA SER A 63 18.09 9.92 11.78
C SER A 63 16.99 10.57 12.60
N THR A 64 15.83 10.74 11.99
CA THR A 64 14.61 11.28 12.63
C THR A 64 13.78 10.19 13.31
N LYS A 65 14.17 8.91 13.16
CA LYS A 65 13.38 7.75 13.59
C LYS A 65 11.94 7.83 13.07
N THR A 66 11.80 8.30 11.83
CA THR A 66 10.52 8.45 11.15
C THR A 66 10.64 7.93 9.73
N ILE A 67 9.76 7.03 9.36
CA ILE A 67 9.56 6.62 7.97
C ILE A 67 8.20 7.10 7.48
N ALA A 68 7.99 7.15 6.19
CA ALA A 68 6.70 7.49 5.61
C ALA A 68 6.11 6.32 4.83
N VAL A 69 4.77 6.22 4.83
CA VAL A 69 4.01 5.35 3.95
C VAL A 69 3.12 6.23 3.08
N VAL A 70 3.37 6.20 1.79
CA VAL A 70 2.63 6.97 0.78
C VAL A 70 1.70 6.01 0.05
N ILE A 71 0.40 6.26 0.12
CA ILE A 71 -0.66 5.40 -0.40
C ILE A 71 -1.68 6.20 -1.22
N GLY A 72 -2.48 5.52 -2.03
CA GLY A 72 -3.55 6.17 -2.80
C GLY A 72 -4.63 6.75 -1.90
N SER A 73 -5.20 5.94 -1.00
CA SER A 73 -6.29 6.37 -0.12
C SER A 73 -6.36 5.52 1.15
N ILE A 74 -6.60 6.18 2.29
CA ILE A 74 -6.91 5.49 3.57
C ILE A 74 -8.32 4.87 3.59
N ARG A 75 -9.15 5.12 2.59
CA ARG A 75 -10.47 4.48 2.45
C ARG A 75 -10.39 3.11 1.78
N ASN A 76 -9.26 2.80 1.18
CA ASN A 76 -9.01 1.48 0.60
C ASN A 76 -8.45 0.55 1.68
N THR A 77 -9.10 -0.58 1.91
CA THR A 77 -8.78 -1.56 2.94
C THR A 77 -7.42 -2.23 2.72
N TYR A 78 -7.04 -2.51 1.47
CA TYR A 78 -5.69 -2.96 1.15
C TYR A 78 -4.63 -1.96 1.63
N SER A 79 -4.84 -0.67 1.34
CA SER A 79 -3.90 0.39 1.77
C SER A 79 -3.80 0.51 3.29
N THR A 80 -4.93 0.42 4.00
CA THR A 80 -4.91 0.49 5.47
C THR A 80 -4.32 -0.75 6.12
N ALA A 81 -4.57 -1.94 5.57
CA ALA A 81 -3.93 -3.17 6.02
C ALA A 81 -2.40 -3.14 5.80
N LEU A 82 -1.94 -2.59 4.67
CA LEU A 82 -0.51 -2.37 4.41
C LEU A 82 0.09 -1.40 5.43
N VAL A 83 -0.56 -0.25 5.68
CA VAL A 83 -0.10 0.73 6.69
C VAL A 83 0.00 0.09 8.06
N TYR A 84 -1.01 -0.69 8.47
CA TYR A 84 -0.99 -1.41 9.75
C TYR A 84 0.19 -2.38 9.85
N ALA A 85 0.44 -3.16 8.79
CA ALA A 85 1.55 -4.11 8.77
C ALA A 85 2.91 -3.39 8.85
N VAL A 86 3.07 -2.26 8.15
CA VAL A 86 4.28 -1.44 8.17
C VAL A 86 4.48 -0.80 9.54
N GLU A 87 3.44 -0.20 10.11
CA GLU A 87 3.49 0.47 11.43
C GLU A 87 3.92 -0.49 12.52
N LYS A 88 3.30 -1.68 12.57
CA LYS A 88 3.64 -2.72 13.55
C LYS A 88 5.11 -3.14 13.51
N GLU A 89 5.70 -3.25 12.33
CA GLU A 89 7.13 -3.60 12.19
C GLU A 89 8.05 -2.40 12.47
N ALA A 90 7.65 -1.19 12.08
CA ALA A 90 8.41 0.04 12.37
C ALA A 90 8.49 0.31 13.86
N GLN A 91 7.40 0.13 14.60
CA GLN A 91 7.33 0.31 16.04
C GLN A 91 8.33 -0.58 16.79
N LYS A 92 8.53 -1.84 16.36
CA LYS A 92 9.51 -2.75 16.94
C LYS A 92 10.95 -2.21 16.88
N LYS A 93 11.23 -1.34 15.91
CA LYS A 93 12.53 -0.67 15.71
C LYS A 93 12.56 0.75 16.28
N GLY A 94 11.51 1.19 16.96
CA GLY A 94 11.39 2.51 17.56
C GLY A 94 11.22 3.63 16.53
N TYR A 95 10.57 3.33 15.38
CA TYR A 95 10.24 4.30 14.34
C TYR A 95 8.78 4.72 14.39
N ASN A 96 8.54 6.01 14.13
CA ASN A 96 7.22 6.54 13.85
C ASN A 96 6.90 6.41 12.36
N VAL A 97 5.61 6.31 12.03
CA VAL A 97 5.14 6.24 10.64
C VAL A 97 4.31 7.47 10.32
N LEU A 98 4.71 8.20 9.28
CA LEU A 98 3.91 9.25 8.66
C LEU A 98 3.10 8.66 7.51
N ILE A 99 1.80 8.90 7.48
CA ILE A 99 0.91 8.45 6.40
C ILE A 99 0.63 9.64 5.49
N CYS A 100 0.88 9.48 4.18
CA CYS A 100 0.53 10.46 3.15
C CYS A 100 -0.41 9.82 2.13
N THR A 101 -1.43 10.57 1.69
CA THR A 101 -2.41 10.09 0.70
C THR A 101 -2.31 10.89 -0.58
N THR A 102 -2.16 10.21 -1.71
CA THR A 102 -2.02 10.83 -3.03
C THR A 102 -3.36 11.06 -3.73
N HIS A 103 -4.40 10.34 -3.33
CA HIS A 103 -5.68 10.28 -4.06
C HIS A 103 -5.49 9.85 -5.53
N GLU A 104 -4.53 8.95 -5.79
CA GLU A 104 -4.14 8.46 -7.11
C GLU A 104 -3.69 9.59 -8.07
N ASP A 105 -3.09 10.64 -7.52
CA ASP A 105 -2.61 11.83 -8.22
C ASP A 105 -1.08 11.89 -8.11
N ILE A 106 -0.39 11.81 -9.25
CA ILE A 106 1.07 11.78 -9.34
C ILE A 106 1.71 13.10 -8.88
N GLU A 107 1.05 14.25 -9.11
CA GLU A 107 1.57 15.55 -8.67
C GLU A 107 1.56 15.66 -7.14
N LYS A 108 0.52 15.11 -6.50
CA LYS A 108 0.47 15.03 -5.03
C LYS A 108 1.53 14.08 -4.47
N GLU A 109 1.76 12.95 -5.15
CA GLU A 109 2.82 12.01 -4.78
C GLU A 109 4.18 12.71 -4.75
N LEU A 110 4.52 13.41 -5.84
CA LEU A 110 5.78 14.14 -5.96
C LEU A 110 5.91 15.27 -4.93
N LYS A 111 4.82 15.97 -4.65
CA LYS A 111 4.79 16.98 -3.58
C LYS A 111 5.08 16.32 -2.23
N HIS A 112 4.45 15.19 -1.92
CA HIS A 112 4.73 14.46 -0.69
C HIS A 112 6.17 14.01 -0.60
N LEU A 113 6.76 13.46 -1.67
CA LEU A 113 8.15 13.04 -1.68
C LEU A 113 9.11 14.22 -1.43
N LYS A 114 8.85 15.40 -2.01
CA LYS A 114 9.60 16.63 -1.73
C LYS A 114 9.51 17.05 -0.27
N ASP A 115 8.29 17.07 0.27
CA ASP A 115 8.03 17.46 1.66
C ASP A 115 8.69 16.49 2.65
N LEU A 116 8.61 15.17 2.38
CA LEU A 116 9.22 14.13 3.19
C LEU A 116 10.75 14.21 3.19
N ASN A 117 11.35 14.45 2.02
CA ASN A 117 12.79 14.68 1.89
C ASN A 117 13.23 15.94 2.68
N SER A 118 12.44 17.01 2.62
CA SER A 118 12.70 18.26 3.38
C SER A 118 12.58 18.04 4.89
N LYS A 119 11.64 17.21 5.34
CA LYS A 119 11.47 16.78 6.74
C LYS A 119 12.52 15.76 7.19
N LYS A 120 13.39 15.31 6.28
CA LYS A 120 14.42 14.32 6.53
C LYS A 120 13.88 13.03 7.14
N VAL A 121 12.77 12.51 6.62
CA VAL A 121 12.37 11.14 6.99
C VAL A 121 13.46 10.17 6.57
N ASP A 122 13.63 9.09 7.32
CA ASP A 122 14.73 8.15 7.12
C ASP A 122 14.48 7.25 5.89
N GLY A 123 13.21 7.11 5.46
CA GLY A 123 12.85 6.36 4.28
C GLY A 123 11.35 6.36 3.98
N VAL A 124 10.98 5.83 2.82
CA VAL A 124 9.60 5.84 2.31
C VAL A 124 9.22 4.45 1.79
N ILE A 125 8.03 3.97 2.18
CA ILE A 125 7.32 2.88 1.51
C ILE A 125 6.25 3.52 0.63
N LEU A 126 6.28 3.25 -0.67
CA LEU A 126 5.53 3.97 -1.67
C LEU A 126 4.66 3.04 -2.52
N MET A 127 3.33 3.22 -2.44
CA MET A 127 2.39 2.72 -3.43
C MET A 127 2.18 3.83 -4.46
N SER A 128 2.82 3.71 -5.62
CA SER A 128 2.83 4.80 -6.59
C SER A 128 1.46 5.05 -7.23
N ALA A 129 1.15 6.32 -7.44
CA ALA A 129 0.02 6.80 -8.22
C ALA A 129 0.28 6.79 -9.74
N TYR A 130 1.47 6.35 -10.18
CA TYR A 130 1.82 6.28 -11.59
C TYR A 130 0.90 5.34 -12.36
N ARG A 131 0.42 5.78 -13.52
CA ARG A 131 -0.41 4.99 -14.44
C ARG A 131 0.42 4.56 -15.65
N ALA A 132 0.21 3.33 -16.09
CA ALA A 132 1.01 2.71 -17.16
C ALA A 132 0.81 3.35 -18.56
N ASP A 133 -0.20 4.19 -18.74
CA ASP A 133 -0.47 4.98 -19.95
C ASP A 133 0.17 6.37 -19.93
N GLY A 134 0.74 6.76 -18.79
CA GLY A 134 1.45 8.03 -18.64
C GLY A 134 2.90 7.94 -19.12
N SER A 135 3.38 8.91 -19.89
CA SER A 135 4.81 9.13 -20.04
C SER A 135 5.33 9.80 -18.76
N MET A 136 6.32 9.20 -18.10
CA MET A 136 6.96 9.87 -16.98
C MET A 136 7.81 11.03 -17.51
N ASP A 137 7.47 12.24 -17.09
CA ASP A 137 8.32 13.41 -17.33
C ASP A 137 9.66 13.19 -16.61
N GLU A 138 10.77 13.39 -17.33
CA GLU A 138 12.14 13.18 -16.81
C GLU A 138 12.39 13.97 -15.51
N LYS A 139 11.78 15.15 -15.36
CA LYS A 139 11.87 15.95 -14.12
C LYS A 139 11.36 15.22 -12.86
N TYR A 140 10.49 14.21 -13.01
CA TYR A 140 9.97 13.44 -11.89
C TYR A 140 10.87 12.25 -11.54
N ARG A 141 11.60 11.75 -12.51
CA ARG A 141 12.50 10.62 -12.33
C ARG A 141 13.54 10.87 -11.23
N GLU A 142 14.07 12.09 -11.16
CA GLU A 142 15.07 12.49 -10.17
C GLU A 142 14.60 12.31 -8.71
N PHE A 143 13.28 12.41 -8.45
CA PHE A 143 12.75 12.22 -7.09
C PHE A 143 12.77 10.76 -6.65
N TYR A 144 12.63 9.85 -7.60
CA TYR A 144 12.62 8.42 -7.29
C TYR A 144 14.03 7.83 -7.21
N ILE A 145 15.01 8.43 -7.89
CA ILE A 145 16.41 7.98 -7.90
C ILE A 145 17.31 8.78 -6.95
N GLY A 146 16.75 9.69 -6.15
CA GLY A 146 17.49 10.48 -5.17
C GLY A 146 17.94 9.67 -3.94
N LYS A 147 18.66 10.37 -3.03
CA LYS A 147 19.25 9.76 -1.81
C LYS A 147 18.26 9.27 -0.77
N LEU A 148 16.98 9.63 -0.88
CA LEU A 148 15.94 9.15 0.04
C LEU A 148 15.67 7.66 -0.25
N PRO A 149 15.87 6.74 0.72
CA PRO A 149 15.53 5.34 0.55
C PRO A 149 14.04 5.16 0.25
N ILE A 150 13.71 4.52 -0.88
CA ILE A 150 12.34 4.25 -1.30
C ILE A 150 12.20 2.76 -1.62
N VAL A 151 11.19 2.11 -1.04
CA VAL A 151 10.74 0.78 -1.42
C VAL A 151 9.33 0.90 -1.99
N PHE A 152 9.16 0.47 -3.24
CA PHE A 152 7.84 0.38 -3.85
C PHE A 152 7.06 -0.82 -3.31
N VAL A 153 5.76 -0.64 -3.14
CA VAL A 153 4.83 -1.72 -2.79
C VAL A 153 3.65 -1.72 -3.75
N ASP A 154 3.14 -2.92 -4.04
CA ASP A 154 2.01 -3.14 -4.95
C ASP A 154 2.29 -2.70 -6.40
N ARG A 155 2.63 -1.44 -6.60
CA ARG A 155 2.83 -0.82 -7.92
C ARG A 155 4.26 -0.33 -8.06
N ASN A 156 4.82 -0.52 -9.25
CA ASN A 156 6.14 0.00 -9.65
C ASN A 156 6.00 1.03 -10.75
N ILE A 157 7.09 1.75 -10.98
CA ILE A 157 7.22 2.70 -12.07
C ILE A 157 8.22 2.14 -13.08
N PRO A 158 7.83 1.88 -14.33
CA PRO A 158 8.74 1.38 -15.35
C PRO A 158 9.97 2.27 -15.54
N GLY A 159 11.15 1.68 -15.60
CA GLY A 159 12.42 2.41 -15.77
C GLY A 159 12.97 3.06 -14.52
N ILE A 160 12.31 2.94 -13.36
CA ILE A 160 12.87 3.31 -12.05
C ILE A 160 13.43 2.06 -11.39
N ASN A 161 14.76 2.04 -11.19
CA ASN A 161 15.44 0.93 -10.52
C ASN A 161 15.41 1.15 -9.01
N ARG A 162 14.48 0.51 -8.33
CA ARG A 162 14.26 0.51 -6.87
C ARG A 162 13.64 -0.82 -6.46
N ASP A 163 13.72 -1.14 -5.18
CA ASP A 163 13.07 -2.33 -4.64
C ASP A 163 11.56 -2.27 -4.80
N VAL A 164 10.98 -3.40 -5.20
CA VAL A 164 9.52 -3.57 -5.36
C VAL A 164 9.08 -4.82 -4.62
N ILE A 165 8.14 -4.68 -3.69
CA ILE A 165 7.48 -5.81 -3.03
C ILE A 165 6.02 -5.82 -3.45
N GLN A 166 5.59 -6.83 -4.16
CA GLN A 166 4.25 -6.89 -4.75
C GLN A 166 3.67 -8.31 -4.76
N SER A 167 2.37 -8.42 -5.04
CA SER A 167 1.73 -9.71 -5.31
C SER A 167 2.08 -10.22 -6.70
N GLU A 168 2.11 -11.55 -6.86
CA GLU A 168 2.21 -12.20 -8.18
C GLU A 168 0.85 -12.12 -8.91
N ASN A 169 0.60 -10.94 -9.50
CA ASN A 169 -0.70 -10.57 -10.07
C ASN A 169 -1.07 -11.41 -11.29
N PHE A 170 -0.10 -11.70 -12.16
CA PHE A 170 -0.35 -12.47 -13.39
C PHE A 170 -0.78 -13.90 -13.06
N ASP A 171 0.00 -14.63 -12.28
CA ASP A 171 -0.23 -16.04 -11.98
C ASP A 171 -1.52 -16.24 -11.17
N ALA A 172 -1.77 -15.37 -10.19
CA ALA A 172 -2.99 -15.43 -9.40
C ALA A 172 -4.23 -15.17 -10.27
N SER A 173 -4.20 -14.19 -11.17
CA SER A 173 -5.31 -13.90 -12.07
C SER A 173 -5.50 -15.01 -13.12
N TYR A 174 -4.41 -15.60 -13.60
CA TYR A 174 -4.47 -16.77 -14.48
C TYR A 174 -5.18 -17.93 -13.79
N LYS A 175 -4.79 -18.32 -12.58
CA LYS A 175 -5.40 -19.39 -11.79
C LYS A 175 -6.88 -19.14 -11.47
N ALA A 176 -7.22 -17.90 -11.09
CA ALA A 176 -8.59 -17.49 -10.82
C ALA A 176 -9.47 -17.58 -12.08
N THR A 177 -8.95 -17.21 -13.23
CA THR A 177 -9.66 -17.34 -14.50
C THR A 177 -9.81 -18.81 -14.91
N GLN A 178 -8.75 -19.61 -14.73
CA GLN A 178 -8.85 -21.06 -14.97
C GLN A 178 -9.92 -21.72 -14.09
N TYR A 179 -10.05 -21.29 -12.84
CA TYR A 179 -11.10 -21.79 -11.95
C TYR A 179 -12.50 -21.55 -12.53
N LEU A 180 -12.79 -20.35 -13.04
CA LEU A 180 -14.06 -20.05 -13.70
C LEU A 180 -14.24 -20.84 -15.02
N LEU A 181 -13.19 -20.97 -15.82
CA LEU A 181 -13.22 -21.73 -17.07
C LEU A 181 -13.46 -23.23 -16.83
N ASN A 182 -12.87 -23.79 -15.77
CA ASN A 182 -13.08 -25.20 -15.37
C ASN A 182 -14.52 -25.48 -14.90
N MET A 183 -15.24 -24.46 -14.42
CA MET A 183 -16.67 -24.54 -14.15
C MET A 183 -17.55 -24.47 -15.42
N GLY A 184 -16.94 -24.13 -16.57
CA GLY A 184 -17.64 -24.03 -17.86
C GLY A 184 -17.99 -22.63 -18.28
N HIS A 185 -17.59 -21.58 -17.54
CA HIS A 185 -17.78 -20.20 -17.96
C HIS A 185 -16.92 -19.88 -19.19
N LYS A 186 -17.54 -19.35 -20.25
CA LYS A 186 -16.85 -18.90 -21.46
C LYS A 186 -16.93 -17.40 -21.67
N LYS A 187 -17.96 -16.76 -21.11
CA LYS A 187 -18.16 -15.30 -21.12
C LYS A 187 -18.01 -14.77 -19.70
N ILE A 188 -16.80 -14.33 -19.39
CA ILE A 188 -16.39 -13.81 -18.09
C ILE A 188 -16.16 -12.32 -18.25
N GLY A 189 -17.01 -11.49 -17.62
CA GLY A 189 -16.86 -10.04 -17.62
C GLY A 189 -15.83 -9.58 -16.59
N ILE A 190 -15.00 -8.64 -16.96
CA ILE A 190 -14.04 -7.98 -16.09
C ILE A 190 -14.56 -6.59 -15.70
N ILE A 191 -14.55 -6.29 -14.40
CA ILE A 191 -14.71 -4.92 -13.90
C ILE A 191 -13.39 -4.52 -13.24
N ALA A 192 -12.73 -3.50 -13.78
CA ALA A 192 -11.38 -3.11 -13.36
C ALA A 192 -11.24 -1.59 -13.24
N THR A 193 -10.24 -1.16 -12.48
CA THR A 193 -9.79 0.23 -12.53
C THR A 193 -8.91 0.45 -13.75
N SER A 194 -8.77 1.71 -14.18
CA SER A 194 -7.89 2.04 -15.29
C SER A 194 -6.41 1.96 -14.91
N ASN A 195 -5.61 1.37 -15.79
CA ASN A 195 -4.17 1.56 -16.08
C ASN A 195 -3.14 1.56 -14.95
N PHE A 196 -3.36 0.84 -13.83
CA PHE A 196 -2.26 0.53 -12.91
C PHE A 196 -1.51 -0.73 -13.37
N SER A 197 -0.21 -0.80 -13.06
CA SER A 197 0.64 -1.94 -13.42
C SER A 197 0.08 -3.29 -12.94
N THR A 198 -0.48 -3.32 -11.74
CA THR A 198 -1.13 -4.51 -11.15
C THR A 198 -2.34 -4.96 -11.94
N VAL A 199 -3.20 -4.03 -12.36
CA VAL A 199 -4.39 -4.33 -13.18
C VAL A 199 -3.98 -4.86 -14.55
N GLN A 200 -2.96 -4.29 -15.17
CA GLN A 200 -2.43 -4.78 -16.43
C GLN A 200 -1.91 -6.22 -16.32
N GLU A 201 -1.20 -6.56 -15.26
CA GLU A 201 -0.73 -7.93 -15.01
C GLU A 201 -1.92 -8.91 -14.77
N ARG A 202 -2.95 -8.47 -14.04
CA ARG A 202 -4.18 -9.26 -13.82
C ARG A 202 -4.91 -9.54 -15.14
N ILE A 203 -5.05 -8.52 -16.00
CA ILE A 203 -5.66 -8.68 -17.35
C ILE A 203 -4.81 -9.59 -18.23
N LYS A 204 -3.49 -9.51 -18.18
CA LYS A 204 -2.61 -10.43 -18.90
C LYS A 204 -2.81 -11.88 -18.45
N GLY A 205 -2.92 -12.13 -17.14
CA GLY A 205 -3.22 -13.45 -16.58
C GLY A 205 -4.58 -13.99 -17.05
N TYR A 206 -5.61 -13.15 -17.01
CA TYR A 206 -6.94 -13.48 -17.55
C TYR A 206 -6.87 -13.87 -19.04
N ARG A 207 -6.22 -13.04 -19.87
CA ARG A 207 -6.06 -13.31 -21.32
C ARG A 207 -5.31 -14.62 -21.59
N ALA A 208 -4.24 -14.90 -20.83
CA ALA A 208 -3.47 -16.13 -20.98
C ALA A 208 -4.32 -17.36 -20.66
N ALA A 209 -5.11 -17.35 -19.59
CA ALA A 209 -5.98 -18.46 -19.22
C ALA A 209 -7.06 -18.73 -20.30
N LEU A 210 -7.67 -17.68 -20.88
CA LEU A 210 -8.60 -17.82 -21.98
C LEU A 210 -7.92 -18.47 -23.21
N THR A 211 -6.70 -18.04 -23.54
CA THR A 211 -5.93 -18.55 -24.68
C THR A 211 -5.66 -20.05 -24.53
N ASP A 212 -5.21 -20.47 -23.35
CA ASP A 212 -4.91 -21.88 -23.07
C ASP A 212 -6.18 -22.76 -23.10
N ALA A 213 -7.30 -22.22 -22.65
CA ALA A 213 -8.60 -22.86 -22.74
C ALA A 213 -9.23 -22.79 -24.16
N LYS A 214 -8.56 -22.16 -25.13
CA LYS A 214 -9.06 -21.95 -26.52
C LYS A 214 -10.39 -21.16 -26.54
N VAL A 215 -10.62 -20.28 -25.54
CA VAL A 215 -11.73 -19.35 -25.51
C VAL A 215 -11.26 -18.02 -26.13
N LYS A 216 -12.04 -17.51 -27.09
CA LYS A 216 -11.69 -16.23 -27.74
C LYS A 216 -11.71 -15.10 -26.74
N PHE A 217 -10.61 -14.38 -26.65
CA PHE A 217 -10.55 -13.12 -25.89
C PHE A 217 -11.38 -12.06 -26.60
N ASP A 218 -12.20 -11.35 -25.83
CA ASP A 218 -12.99 -10.22 -26.29
C ASP A 218 -12.74 -9.02 -25.37
N GLU A 219 -12.19 -7.96 -25.93
CA GLU A 219 -11.87 -6.73 -25.19
C GLU A 219 -13.12 -6.00 -24.69
N ALA A 220 -14.27 -6.18 -25.38
CA ALA A 220 -15.55 -5.62 -24.95
C ALA A 220 -16.04 -6.18 -23.60
N LEU A 221 -15.51 -7.34 -23.18
CA LEU A 221 -15.80 -7.91 -21.85
C LEU A 221 -14.97 -7.30 -20.72
N ILE A 222 -14.20 -6.24 -20.98
CA ILE A 222 -13.45 -5.51 -19.95
C ILE A 222 -14.04 -4.11 -19.79
N ALA A 223 -14.69 -3.88 -18.65
CA ALA A 223 -15.22 -2.57 -18.29
C ALA A 223 -14.28 -1.85 -17.32
N SER A 224 -13.86 -0.65 -17.70
CA SER A 224 -12.97 0.20 -16.89
C SER A 224 -13.74 1.22 -16.07
N VAL A 225 -13.32 1.40 -14.83
CA VAL A 225 -13.83 2.39 -13.88
C VAL A 225 -12.74 3.42 -13.61
N ASP A 226 -12.93 4.64 -14.04
CA ASP A 226 -11.92 5.70 -13.93
C ASP A 226 -11.85 6.32 -12.54
N GLU A 227 -12.99 6.40 -11.84
CA GLU A 227 -13.09 6.93 -10.48
C GLU A 227 -13.46 5.82 -9.50
N LEU A 228 -12.63 5.65 -8.46
CA LEU A 228 -12.83 4.66 -7.39
C LEU A 228 -13.97 5.10 -6.45
N SER A 229 -15.21 4.93 -6.89
CA SER A 229 -16.42 5.18 -6.09
C SER A 229 -17.48 4.12 -6.35
N ASP A 230 -18.28 3.81 -5.32
CA ASP A 230 -19.41 2.87 -5.44
C ASP A 230 -20.41 3.32 -6.52
N LYS A 231 -20.63 4.64 -6.64
CA LYS A 231 -21.51 5.22 -7.64
C LYS A 231 -21.04 4.93 -9.06
N MET A 232 -19.72 5.09 -9.29
CA MET A 232 -19.15 4.87 -10.62
C MET A 232 -19.07 3.39 -10.97
N SER A 233 -18.59 2.55 -10.05
CA SER A 233 -18.53 1.09 -10.28
C SER A 233 -19.93 0.51 -10.50
N ARG A 234 -20.94 0.96 -9.76
CA ARG A 234 -22.35 0.58 -9.99
C ARG A 234 -22.83 0.98 -11.39
N LYS A 235 -22.58 2.24 -11.81
CA LYS A 235 -22.96 2.72 -13.14
C LYS A 235 -22.29 1.93 -14.26
N VAL A 236 -20.98 1.66 -14.12
CA VAL A 236 -20.23 0.88 -15.11
C VAL A 236 -20.76 -0.55 -15.20
N CYS A 237 -20.97 -1.21 -14.05
CA CYS A 237 -21.55 -2.55 -14.00
C CYS A 237 -22.94 -2.58 -14.65
N HIS A 238 -23.79 -1.58 -14.36
CA HIS A 238 -25.11 -1.45 -14.94
C HIS A 238 -25.09 -1.41 -16.46
N ASN A 239 -24.28 -0.55 -17.04
CA ASN A 239 -24.17 -0.42 -18.50
C ASN A 239 -23.56 -1.69 -19.10
N PHE A 240 -22.50 -2.21 -18.51
CA PHE A 240 -21.83 -3.42 -18.96
C PHE A 240 -22.79 -4.63 -19.05
N LEU A 241 -23.55 -4.91 -17.99
CA LEU A 241 -24.51 -6.02 -17.98
C LEU A 241 -25.75 -5.78 -18.85
N LYS A 242 -26.02 -4.55 -19.23
CA LYS A 242 -27.06 -4.23 -20.23
C LYS A 242 -26.60 -4.58 -21.65
N GLU A 243 -25.33 -4.33 -21.97
CA GLU A 243 -24.72 -4.58 -23.26
C GLU A 243 -24.30 -6.05 -23.43
N HIS A 244 -23.91 -6.70 -22.32
CA HIS A 244 -23.40 -8.08 -22.27
C HIS A 244 -24.27 -8.95 -21.36
N SER A 245 -25.55 -9.10 -21.72
CA SER A 245 -26.52 -9.88 -20.92
C SER A 245 -26.25 -11.40 -20.87
N ASP A 246 -25.38 -11.88 -21.72
CA ASP A 246 -24.94 -13.27 -21.83
C ASP A 246 -23.65 -13.60 -21.04
N VAL A 247 -23.11 -12.62 -20.30
CA VAL A 247 -22.05 -12.84 -19.34
C VAL A 247 -22.56 -13.72 -18.19
N THR A 248 -21.81 -14.77 -17.86
CA THR A 248 -22.19 -15.75 -16.84
C THR A 248 -21.37 -15.65 -15.56
N ALA A 249 -20.25 -14.94 -15.59
CA ALA A 249 -19.43 -14.65 -14.43
C ALA A 249 -18.85 -13.24 -14.49
N LEU A 250 -18.75 -12.56 -13.36
CA LEU A 250 -17.99 -11.33 -13.18
C LEU A 250 -16.74 -11.61 -12.38
N TYR A 251 -15.62 -11.09 -12.87
CA TYR A 251 -14.36 -11.06 -12.17
C TYR A 251 -13.94 -9.62 -11.91
N ILE A 252 -13.99 -9.20 -10.65
CA ILE A 252 -13.69 -7.83 -10.21
C ILE A 252 -12.21 -7.76 -9.83
N LEU A 253 -11.44 -6.94 -10.53
CA LEU A 253 -9.98 -6.87 -10.36
C LEU A 253 -9.52 -5.89 -9.27
N ASN A 254 -10.43 -5.31 -8.49
CA ASN A 254 -10.10 -4.40 -7.39
C ASN A 254 -11.23 -4.37 -6.36
N ASN A 255 -10.88 -4.53 -5.09
CA ASN A 255 -11.85 -4.56 -3.97
C ASN A 255 -12.75 -3.33 -3.91
N SER A 256 -12.19 -2.15 -4.18
CA SER A 256 -12.94 -0.87 -4.11
C SER A 256 -14.11 -0.78 -5.10
N LEU A 257 -14.23 -1.72 -6.04
CA LEU A 257 -15.32 -1.75 -7.01
C LEU A 257 -16.45 -2.69 -6.59
N CYS A 258 -16.19 -3.60 -5.64
CA CYS A 258 -17.07 -4.71 -5.33
C CYS A 258 -18.43 -4.25 -4.78
N SER A 259 -18.43 -3.31 -3.84
CA SER A 259 -19.66 -2.80 -3.23
C SER A 259 -20.62 -2.19 -4.26
N GLY A 260 -20.09 -1.39 -5.21
CA GLY A 260 -20.91 -0.83 -6.29
C GLY A 260 -21.49 -1.89 -7.24
N VAL A 261 -20.68 -2.93 -7.55
CA VAL A 261 -21.17 -4.07 -8.35
C VAL A 261 -22.26 -4.85 -7.60
N LEU A 262 -22.06 -5.16 -6.33
CA LEU A 262 -23.06 -5.84 -5.51
C LEU A 262 -24.38 -5.05 -5.41
N LEU A 263 -24.29 -3.72 -5.32
CA LEU A 263 -25.47 -2.84 -5.32
C LEU A 263 -26.23 -2.91 -6.64
N ASP A 264 -25.53 -2.93 -7.81
CA ASP A 264 -26.19 -3.09 -9.11
C ASP A 264 -26.85 -4.47 -9.27
N LEU A 265 -26.13 -5.53 -8.90
CA LEU A 265 -26.69 -6.89 -8.97
C LEU A 265 -27.96 -7.03 -8.09
N LYS A 266 -27.95 -6.44 -6.88
CA LYS A 266 -29.10 -6.41 -5.99
C LYS A 266 -30.27 -5.64 -6.61
N GLU A 267 -30.06 -4.49 -7.22
CA GLU A 267 -31.10 -3.69 -7.88
C GLU A 267 -31.72 -4.42 -9.09
N ARG A 268 -30.90 -5.18 -9.81
CA ARG A 268 -31.36 -6.06 -10.90
C ARG A 268 -32.02 -7.33 -10.43
N HIS A 269 -32.10 -7.57 -9.12
CA HIS A 269 -32.59 -8.82 -8.53
C HIS A 269 -31.83 -10.07 -8.99
N MET A 270 -30.55 -9.90 -9.44
CA MET A 270 -29.70 -11.00 -9.86
C MET A 270 -29.14 -11.73 -8.63
N LYS A 271 -29.30 -13.04 -8.61
CA LYS A 271 -28.82 -13.91 -7.52
C LYS A 271 -27.42 -14.41 -7.81
N ILE A 272 -26.55 -14.31 -6.79
CA ILE A 272 -25.21 -14.89 -6.82
C ILE A 272 -25.27 -16.22 -6.03
N PRO A 273 -24.82 -17.34 -6.59
CA PRO A 273 -24.23 -17.53 -7.93
C PRO A 273 -25.23 -17.93 -9.04
N GLN A 274 -26.53 -18.02 -8.77
CA GLN A 274 -27.51 -18.67 -9.65
C GLN A 274 -27.68 -17.97 -11.00
N ASP A 275 -27.69 -16.64 -11.01
CA ASP A 275 -27.84 -15.84 -12.23
C ASP A 275 -26.48 -15.39 -12.77
N ILE A 276 -25.49 -15.18 -11.89
CA ILE A 276 -24.15 -14.77 -12.25
C ILE A 276 -23.15 -15.18 -11.17
N SER A 277 -22.06 -15.82 -11.57
CA SER A 277 -20.93 -16.10 -10.68
C SER A 277 -20.12 -14.84 -10.41
N LEU A 278 -19.57 -14.72 -9.19
CA LEU A 278 -18.81 -13.55 -8.78
C LEU A 278 -17.47 -13.97 -8.16
N LEU A 279 -16.36 -13.44 -8.69
CA LEU A 279 -15.02 -13.58 -8.17
C LEU A 279 -14.41 -12.19 -7.98
N VAL A 280 -13.77 -11.94 -6.83
CA VAL A 280 -13.30 -10.61 -6.45
C VAL A 280 -11.83 -10.66 -6.05
N TRP A 281 -11.07 -9.66 -6.43
CA TRP A 281 -9.73 -9.42 -5.93
C TRP A 281 -9.79 -8.73 -4.57
N ASP A 282 -8.96 -9.19 -3.64
CA ASP A 282 -8.88 -8.92 -2.21
C ASP A 282 -9.99 -9.57 -1.38
N ASP A 283 -9.59 -10.13 -0.24
CA ASP A 283 -10.51 -10.76 0.71
C ASP A 283 -10.84 -9.80 1.85
N GLU A 284 -12.06 -9.29 1.83
CA GLU A 284 -12.61 -8.38 2.83
C GLU A 284 -13.54 -9.15 3.78
N GLU A 285 -13.71 -8.67 5.00
CA GLU A 285 -14.60 -9.30 5.99
C GLU A 285 -16.03 -9.54 5.47
N TYR A 286 -16.56 -8.62 4.67
CA TYR A 286 -17.88 -8.78 4.08
C TYR A 286 -17.92 -9.85 2.97
N ASN A 287 -16.79 -10.18 2.35
CA ASN A 287 -16.72 -11.26 1.35
C ASN A 287 -16.93 -12.63 2.02
N GLU A 288 -16.37 -12.82 3.21
CA GLU A 288 -16.66 -14.01 4.02
C GLU A 288 -18.13 -14.07 4.41
N LEU A 289 -18.70 -12.96 4.90
CA LEU A 289 -20.12 -12.86 5.27
C LEU A 289 -21.06 -13.18 4.10
N LEU A 290 -20.70 -12.79 2.88
CA LEU A 290 -21.50 -12.99 1.67
C LEU A 290 -21.12 -14.25 0.90
N ASP A 291 -20.24 -15.10 1.42
CA ASP A 291 -19.72 -16.31 0.78
C ASP A 291 -19.08 -16.02 -0.63
N ILE A 292 -18.40 -14.87 -0.79
CA ILE A 292 -17.78 -14.48 -2.07
C ILE A 292 -16.41 -15.14 -2.22
N THR A 293 -16.18 -15.78 -3.36
CA THR A 293 -14.89 -16.33 -3.79
C THR A 293 -13.93 -15.18 -4.12
N THR A 294 -12.72 -15.20 -3.54
CA THR A 294 -11.78 -14.08 -3.61
C THR A 294 -10.37 -14.53 -3.91
N ILE A 295 -9.52 -13.57 -4.24
CA ILE A 295 -8.06 -13.72 -4.27
C ILE A 295 -7.51 -12.92 -3.09
N GLU A 296 -7.01 -13.61 -2.06
CA GLU A 296 -6.40 -13.00 -0.88
C GLU A 296 -4.93 -12.66 -1.15
N GLN A 297 -4.57 -11.39 -1.00
CA GLN A 297 -3.20 -10.95 -1.11
C GLN A 297 -2.46 -11.09 0.24
N PRO A 298 -1.18 -11.49 0.27
CA PRO A 298 -0.39 -11.62 1.49
C PRO A 298 0.07 -10.24 2.05
N ILE A 299 -0.87 -9.32 2.31
CA ILE A 299 -0.62 -7.90 2.62
C ILE A 299 0.29 -7.75 3.84
N THR A 300 0.06 -8.55 4.88
CA THR A 300 0.90 -8.54 6.09
C THR A 300 2.35 -8.89 5.77
N GLU A 301 2.57 -9.87 4.91
CA GLU A 301 3.93 -10.27 4.53
C GLU A 301 4.55 -9.23 3.58
N ILE A 302 3.79 -8.63 2.67
CA ILE A 302 4.24 -7.50 1.84
C ILE A 302 4.74 -6.37 2.73
N GLY A 303 3.96 -5.96 3.73
CA GLY A 303 4.34 -4.90 4.67
C GLY A 303 5.60 -5.23 5.48
N LYS A 304 5.75 -6.47 5.96
CA LYS A 304 6.97 -6.92 6.66
C LYS A 304 8.20 -6.89 5.75
N GLN A 305 8.08 -7.41 4.53
CA GLN A 305 9.20 -7.45 3.57
C GLN A 305 9.60 -6.05 3.14
N ALA A 306 8.63 -5.16 2.87
CA ALA A 306 8.89 -3.76 2.54
C ALA A 306 9.61 -3.04 3.68
N ASN A 307 9.16 -3.25 4.91
CA ASN A 307 9.82 -2.70 6.10
C ASN A 307 11.23 -3.21 6.28
N ARG A 308 11.40 -4.53 6.20
CA ARG A 308 12.73 -5.16 6.30
C ARG A 308 13.68 -4.54 5.28
N ARG A 309 13.25 -4.48 4.02
CA ARG A 309 14.08 -3.94 2.94
C ARG A 309 14.37 -2.46 3.12
N LEU A 310 13.39 -1.65 3.52
CA LEU A 310 13.61 -0.24 3.80
C LEU A 310 14.66 -0.01 4.88
N PHE A 311 14.64 -0.81 5.96
CA PHE A 311 15.63 -0.70 7.03
C PHE A 311 17.03 -1.20 6.63
N GLU A 312 17.15 -2.10 5.67
CA GLU A 312 18.42 -2.47 5.05
C GLU A 312 18.98 -1.29 4.22
N LEU A 313 18.14 -0.57 3.51
CA LEU A 313 18.54 0.59 2.70
C LEU A 313 18.92 1.83 3.53
N ILE A 314 18.33 1.98 4.74
CA ILE A 314 18.63 3.14 5.61
C ILE A 314 20.08 3.05 6.10
N GLY A 315 20.91 3.97 5.64
CA GLY A 315 22.33 4.07 6.01
C GLY A 315 23.30 3.33 5.09
N GLU A 316 22.79 2.60 4.08
CA GLU A 316 23.64 1.98 3.07
C GLU A 316 24.05 3.00 2.00
N PRO A 317 25.31 2.97 1.52
CA PRO A 317 25.74 3.77 0.37
C PRO A 317 24.98 3.31 -0.91
N GLU A 318 24.43 4.24 -1.67
CA GLU A 318 23.64 3.94 -2.86
C GLU A 318 24.38 3.05 -3.89
N GLU A 319 25.71 3.18 -3.96
CA GLU A 319 26.59 2.43 -4.87
C GLU A 319 26.65 0.93 -4.55
N THR A 320 26.26 0.51 -3.34
CA THR A 320 26.29 -0.89 -2.88
C THR A 320 24.92 -1.58 -2.94
N ILE A 321 23.86 -0.84 -3.33
CA ILE A 321 22.50 -1.35 -3.30
C ILE A 321 22.20 -2.17 -4.55
N ASP A 322 21.88 -3.44 -4.36
CA ASP A 322 21.27 -4.30 -5.37
C ASP A 322 19.75 -4.29 -5.19
N TYR A 323 19.04 -3.68 -6.14
CA TYR A 323 17.59 -3.55 -6.08
C TYR A 323 16.89 -4.79 -6.59
N GLU A 324 15.89 -5.27 -5.87
CA GLU A 324 15.14 -6.48 -6.20
C GLU A 324 13.65 -6.23 -6.42
N CYS A 325 13.04 -7.03 -7.29
CA CYS A 325 11.59 -7.14 -7.40
C CYS A 325 11.15 -8.45 -6.78
N LYS A 326 10.52 -8.38 -5.61
CA LYS A 326 10.01 -9.55 -4.89
C LYS A 326 8.51 -9.69 -5.08
N LYS A 327 8.10 -10.84 -5.59
CA LYS A 327 6.70 -11.18 -5.78
C LYS A 327 6.25 -12.23 -4.77
N LEU A 328 5.10 -12.03 -4.16
CA LEU A 328 4.48 -12.91 -3.18
C LEU A 328 3.20 -13.48 -3.75
N ASN A 329 2.95 -14.77 -3.53
CA ASN A 329 1.80 -15.46 -4.11
C ASN A 329 0.52 -15.17 -3.34
N PRO A 330 -0.52 -14.61 -3.99
CA PRO A 330 -1.88 -14.59 -3.46
C PRO A 330 -2.51 -15.99 -3.44
N GLU A 331 -3.53 -16.16 -2.62
CA GLU A 331 -4.30 -17.39 -2.51
C GLU A 331 -5.72 -17.22 -3.06
N LEU A 332 -6.23 -18.23 -3.76
CA LEU A 332 -7.62 -18.28 -4.20
C LEU A 332 -8.47 -18.90 -3.10
N ILE A 333 -9.30 -18.09 -2.46
CA ILE A 333 -10.23 -18.48 -1.39
C ILE A 333 -11.58 -18.83 -2.02
N ILE A 334 -11.84 -20.10 -2.14
CA ILE A 334 -13.07 -20.61 -2.78
C ILE A 334 -14.21 -20.61 -1.77
N ARG A 335 -15.31 -19.92 -2.12
CA ARG A 335 -16.58 -19.89 -1.37
C ARG A 335 -17.75 -20.24 -2.31
N LYS A 336 -18.96 -19.75 -1.99
CA LYS A 336 -20.20 -20.17 -2.69
C LYS A 336 -20.65 -19.23 -3.81
N SER A 337 -19.93 -18.17 -4.13
CA SER A 337 -20.33 -17.17 -5.14
C SER A 337 -20.10 -17.60 -6.59
N CYS A 338 -19.50 -18.77 -6.82
CA CYS A 338 -19.27 -19.31 -8.16
C CYS A 338 -19.93 -20.69 -8.31
N THR A 339 -20.58 -20.93 -9.45
CA THR A 339 -21.20 -22.21 -9.81
C THR A 339 -21.10 -22.42 -11.32
N VAL A 340 -21.43 -23.60 -11.79
CA VAL A 340 -21.53 -23.86 -13.25
C VAL A 340 -22.53 -22.90 -13.90
N PRO A 341 -22.23 -22.37 -15.10
CA PRO A 341 -23.13 -21.44 -15.76
C PRO A 341 -24.48 -22.09 -16.08
N ASN A 342 -25.54 -21.30 -15.93
CA ASN A 342 -26.88 -21.75 -16.33
C ASN A 342 -26.92 -21.91 -17.86
N GLN A 343 -27.23 -23.12 -18.36
CA GLN A 343 -27.25 -23.44 -19.80
C GLN A 343 -28.39 -22.71 -20.55
N SER A 344 -29.25 -22.00 -19.84
CA SER A 344 -30.41 -21.28 -20.44
C SER A 344 -30.07 -19.84 -20.86
N LYS A 345 -28.80 -19.41 -20.75
CA LYS A 345 -28.33 -18.10 -21.21
C LYS A 345 -27.48 -18.18 -22.46
#